data_e6a228f6a02c0aa88256a9e687e99e3f
#
_entry.id   e6a228f6a02c0aa88256a9e687e99e3f
#
_cell.length_a   1.000
_cell.length_b   1.000
_cell.length_c   1.000
_cell.angle_alpha   90.00
_cell.angle_beta   90.00
_cell.angle_gamma   90.00
#
_symmetry.space_group_name_H-M   'P 1'
#
loop_
_entity.id
_entity.type
_entity.pdbx_description
1 polymer ?
#
loop_
_entity_poly.entity_id
_entity_poly.type
_entity_poly.pdbx_seq_one_letter_code
_entity_poly.pdbx_strand_id
1 'polypeptide(L)'
;MAKKTASTVAVVQPAAEERHESNSPPVVVAVGASAGGLEAFTEFLRHLPDDTGMAFVLIQHLDPNHKSHLTELLAKETRMPVVEVNGGIRAEADHVYVIPPRFNLGISDGVLLTPPRPERGRNMPINGFLASLASERGSRAIGVVLSGTGSDGTLGLQSIKAAGGVTFVQDEETAKFDSMPRSAIAAAVADFVLPPAGIARQLVAIARATQAPIEFEEGIDAPGDSNLAKIFRLVRNATGVDFTHYKQGTLARRIKRRMALRGFESLEEYGRDLEQNREEANALCENCFITVTSFFREPRLFEELKKTVFPALVENRAPEDTIRIWVPGCASGEEACLLYTSPSPRD
;
A
#
# COMPACT_ATOMS: atom_id res chain seq x y z
N MET A 1 58.51 34.99 41.48
CA MET A 1 57.46 33.94 41.43
C MET A 1 56.24 34.47 40.59
N ALA A 2 56.17 34.14 39.33
CA ALA A 2 55.12 34.63 38.45
C ALA A 2 54.16 33.43 38.12
N LYS A 3 52.89 33.55 38.53
CA LYS A 3 51.82 32.58 38.19
C LYS A 3 51.34 32.80 36.73
N LYS A 4 51.55 31.81 35.91
CA LYS A 4 50.90 31.73 34.58
C LYS A 4 49.42 31.30 34.75
N THR A 5 48.51 32.17 34.36
CA THR A 5 47.11 31.88 34.18
C THR A 5 46.93 31.24 32.78
N ALA A 6 46.47 29.99 32.72
CA ALA A 6 46.10 29.33 31.50
C ALA A 6 44.66 29.73 31.15
N SER A 7 44.50 30.33 29.96
CA SER A 7 43.20 30.64 29.37
C SER A 7 42.67 29.40 28.65
N THR A 8 41.55 28.83 29.11
CA THR A 8 40.86 27.71 28.47
C THR A 8 39.93 28.29 27.42
N VAL A 9 40.25 28.03 26.15
CA VAL A 9 39.36 28.34 25.01
C VAL A 9 38.30 27.26 24.95
N ALA A 10 37.06 27.60 25.22
CA ALA A 10 35.91 26.71 25.00
C ALA A 10 35.63 26.57 23.50
N VAL A 11 35.81 25.36 22.98
CA VAL A 11 35.39 24.97 21.65
C VAL A 11 33.87 24.79 21.68
N VAL A 12 33.14 25.73 21.07
CA VAL A 12 31.69 25.58 20.81
C VAL A 12 31.54 24.56 19.68
N GLN A 13 31.08 23.37 20.02
CA GLN A 13 30.60 22.42 19.02
C GLN A 13 29.30 22.98 18.42
N PRO A 14 29.13 22.95 17.08
CA PRO A 14 27.83 23.28 16.48
C PRO A 14 26.78 22.26 16.96
N ALA A 15 25.65 22.78 17.42
CA ALA A 15 24.50 21.97 17.78
C ALA A 15 24.09 21.10 16.57
N ALA A 16 24.12 19.78 16.76
CA ALA A 16 23.49 18.87 15.84
C ALA A 16 21.98 19.22 15.78
N GLU A 17 21.50 19.62 14.64
CA GLU A 17 20.07 19.75 14.37
C GLU A 17 19.42 18.39 14.68
N GLU A 18 18.67 18.33 15.77
CA GLU A 18 17.80 17.21 16.10
C GLU A 18 16.75 17.10 14.98
N ARG A 19 17.01 16.20 14.05
CA ARG A 19 15.95 15.74 13.13
C ARG A 19 14.89 15.09 14.01
N HIS A 20 13.70 15.66 14.03
CA HIS A 20 12.53 15.04 14.65
C HIS A 20 12.31 13.67 13.96
N GLU A 21 12.80 12.60 14.60
CA GLU A 21 12.44 11.23 14.25
C GLU A 21 10.95 11.06 14.53
N SER A 22 10.14 11.15 13.48
CA SER A 22 8.76 10.72 13.58
C SER A 22 8.77 9.21 13.86
N ASN A 23 8.29 8.81 15.02
CA ASN A 23 8.29 7.42 15.52
C ASN A 23 7.35 6.49 14.71
N SER A 24 6.85 6.95 13.59
CA SER A 24 6.00 6.18 12.67
C SER A 24 6.85 5.57 11.56
N PRO A 25 6.71 4.27 11.26
CA PRO A 25 7.45 3.63 10.18
C PRO A 25 7.13 4.31 8.84
N PRO A 26 8.13 4.46 7.94
CA PRO A 26 7.96 5.15 6.67
C PRO A 26 6.90 4.49 5.79
N VAL A 27 6.32 5.27 4.89
CA VAL A 27 5.50 4.73 3.80
C VAL A 27 6.42 3.98 2.84
N VAL A 28 6.07 2.74 2.52
CA VAL A 28 6.85 1.90 1.61
C VAL A 28 6.20 1.89 0.24
N VAL A 29 6.99 2.26 -0.78
CA VAL A 29 6.61 2.25 -2.19
C VAL A 29 7.32 1.08 -2.88
N ALA A 30 6.57 0.07 -3.29
CA ALA A 30 7.09 -1.05 -4.06
C ALA A 30 7.02 -0.75 -5.56
N VAL A 31 8.14 -0.84 -6.27
CA VAL A 31 8.22 -0.54 -7.69
C VAL A 31 8.73 -1.77 -8.43
N GLY A 32 7.86 -2.39 -9.22
CA GLY A 32 8.15 -3.58 -10.01
C GLY A 32 8.43 -3.25 -11.46
N ALA A 33 9.47 -3.85 -12.04
CA ALA A 33 9.81 -3.75 -13.45
C ALA A 33 10.47 -5.02 -13.97
N SER A 34 10.60 -5.15 -15.30
CA SER A 34 11.29 -6.26 -15.95
C SER A 34 12.09 -5.75 -17.17
N ALA A 35 11.81 -6.21 -18.36
CA ALA A 35 12.44 -5.68 -19.58
C ALA A 35 12.18 -4.16 -19.70
N GLY A 36 13.24 -3.38 -20.01
CA GLY A 36 13.15 -1.91 -20.00
C GLY A 36 13.07 -1.29 -18.61
N GLY A 37 13.24 -2.09 -17.55
CA GLY A 37 13.10 -1.66 -16.15
C GLY A 37 14.17 -0.66 -15.72
N LEU A 38 15.41 -0.81 -16.20
CA LEU A 38 16.49 0.12 -15.85
C LEU A 38 16.15 1.55 -16.30
N GLU A 39 15.72 1.71 -17.54
CA GLU A 39 15.35 3.01 -18.10
C GLU A 39 14.14 3.61 -17.33
N ALA A 40 13.14 2.77 -17.02
CA ALA A 40 11.96 3.20 -16.30
C ALA A 40 12.29 3.59 -14.84
N PHE A 41 13.13 2.83 -14.13
CA PHE A 41 13.62 3.19 -12.79
C PHE A 41 14.45 4.47 -12.80
N THR A 42 15.34 4.64 -13.79
CA THR A 42 16.15 5.85 -13.97
C THR A 42 15.27 7.08 -14.12
N GLU A 43 14.29 7.03 -15.03
CA GLU A 43 13.35 8.11 -15.25
C GLU A 43 12.52 8.42 -13.99
N PHE A 44 12.08 7.39 -13.28
CA PHE A 44 11.33 7.51 -12.03
C PHE A 44 12.17 8.18 -10.93
N LEU A 45 13.39 7.68 -10.68
CA LEU A 45 14.25 8.17 -9.60
C LEU A 45 14.74 9.61 -9.83
N ARG A 46 15.02 10.00 -11.08
CA ARG A 46 15.43 11.37 -11.43
C ARG A 46 14.39 12.43 -11.08
N HIS A 47 13.13 12.05 -11.00
CA HIS A 47 12.01 12.95 -10.68
C HIS A 47 11.56 12.89 -9.24
N LEU A 48 12.24 12.10 -8.38
CA LEU A 48 12.00 12.07 -6.95
C LEU A 48 12.98 13.01 -6.22
N PRO A 49 12.51 13.86 -5.31
CA PRO A 49 13.39 14.53 -4.36
C PRO A 49 13.98 13.52 -3.35
N ASP A 50 15.02 13.91 -2.67
CA ASP A 50 15.74 13.09 -1.69
C ASP A 50 15.18 13.17 -0.26
N ASP A 51 14.08 13.89 -0.07
CA ASP A 51 13.40 14.16 1.21
C ASP A 51 11.90 13.82 1.17
N THR A 52 11.54 12.72 0.56
CA THR A 52 10.12 12.31 0.41
C THR A 52 9.49 11.79 1.68
N GLY A 53 10.29 11.35 2.66
CA GLY A 53 9.84 10.60 3.83
C GLY A 53 9.37 9.18 3.52
N MET A 54 9.58 8.68 2.28
CA MET A 54 9.18 7.35 1.83
C MET A 54 10.39 6.43 1.68
N ALA A 55 10.16 5.11 1.78
CA ALA A 55 11.11 4.07 1.42
C ALA A 55 10.73 3.46 0.07
N PHE A 56 11.65 3.37 -0.86
CA PHE A 56 11.41 2.81 -2.20
C PHE A 56 12.02 1.42 -2.30
N VAL A 57 11.25 0.42 -2.69
CA VAL A 57 11.71 -0.97 -2.88
C VAL A 57 11.56 -1.34 -4.35
N LEU A 58 12.69 -1.51 -5.04
CA LEU A 58 12.74 -1.81 -6.47
C LEU A 58 12.90 -3.30 -6.71
N ILE A 59 11.93 -3.89 -7.39
CA ILE A 59 11.87 -5.31 -7.69
C ILE A 59 12.00 -5.50 -9.20
N GLN A 60 13.05 -6.21 -9.63
CA GLN A 60 13.29 -6.54 -11.02
C GLN A 60 13.54 -8.03 -11.20
N HIS A 61 13.09 -8.58 -12.34
CA HIS A 61 13.49 -9.92 -12.74
C HIS A 61 14.99 -9.93 -13.08
N LEU A 62 15.80 -10.52 -12.20
CA LEU A 62 17.24 -10.64 -12.36
C LEU A 62 17.63 -12.09 -12.61
N ASP A 63 18.64 -12.32 -13.43
CA ASP A 63 19.24 -13.65 -13.60
C ASP A 63 19.96 -14.07 -12.30
N PRO A 64 19.63 -15.21 -11.71
CA PRO A 64 20.22 -15.64 -10.45
C PRO A 64 21.72 -16.01 -10.58
N ASN A 65 22.21 -16.27 -11.80
CA ASN A 65 23.58 -16.70 -12.06
C ASN A 65 24.54 -15.53 -12.35
N HIS A 66 24.00 -14.32 -12.52
CA HIS A 66 24.80 -13.14 -12.83
C HIS A 66 24.73 -12.10 -11.72
N LYS A 67 25.88 -11.48 -11.43
CA LYS A 67 25.94 -10.33 -10.52
C LYS A 67 25.18 -9.15 -11.17
N SER A 68 24.30 -8.55 -10.41
CA SER A 68 23.59 -7.34 -10.87
C SER A 68 24.43 -6.09 -10.57
N HIS A 69 24.49 -5.19 -11.52
CA HIS A 69 25.04 -3.84 -11.34
C HIS A 69 23.94 -2.79 -11.18
N LEU A 70 22.68 -3.24 -10.98
CA LEU A 70 21.52 -2.36 -10.90
C LEU A 70 21.67 -1.31 -9.79
N THR A 71 22.11 -1.71 -8.61
CA THR A 71 22.36 -0.81 -7.46
C THR A 71 23.37 0.27 -7.79
N GLU A 72 24.50 -0.10 -8.42
CA GLU A 72 25.57 0.83 -8.80
C GLU A 72 25.11 1.81 -9.89
N LEU A 73 24.27 1.35 -10.81
CA LEU A 73 23.72 2.19 -11.87
C LEU A 73 22.70 3.19 -11.31
N LEU A 74 21.77 2.72 -10.50
CA LEU A 74 20.71 3.56 -9.93
C LEU A 74 21.22 4.56 -8.88
N ALA A 75 22.30 4.25 -8.17
CA ALA A 75 22.96 5.18 -7.23
C ALA A 75 23.49 6.45 -7.90
N LYS A 76 23.64 6.47 -9.22
CA LYS A 76 24.06 7.66 -9.99
C LYS A 76 22.88 8.57 -10.33
N GLU A 77 21.66 8.08 -10.21
CA GLU A 77 20.44 8.72 -10.69
C GLU A 77 19.63 9.40 -9.58
N THR A 78 20.01 9.18 -8.31
CA THR A 78 19.37 9.77 -7.14
C THR A 78 20.39 10.15 -6.07
N ARG A 79 20.03 11.07 -5.18
CA ARG A 79 20.82 11.40 -3.98
C ARG A 79 20.47 10.52 -2.79
N MET A 80 19.33 9.82 -2.84
CA MET A 80 18.95 8.85 -1.81
C MET A 80 19.97 7.70 -1.78
N PRO A 81 20.33 7.16 -0.60
CA PRO A 81 21.13 5.94 -0.50
C PRO A 81 20.45 4.77 -1.24
N VAL A 82 21.19 4.10 -2.14
CA VAL A 82 20.70 2.92 -2.88
C VAL A 82 21.40 1.69 -2.32
N VAL A 83 20.63 0.74 -1.77
CA VAL A 83 21.13 -0.42 -1.04
C VAL A 83 20.57 -1.71 -1.62
N GLU A 84 21.42 -2.69 -1.93
CA GLU A 84 20.97 -4.06 -2.22
C GLU A 84 20.56 -4.75 -0.91
N VAL A 85 19.37 -5.35 -0.88
CA VAL A 85 18.86 -5.99 0.35
C VAL A 85 19.61 -7.29 0.63
N ASN A 86 20.40 -7.32 1.68
CA ASN A 86 21.14 -8.49 2.13
C ASN A 86 20.72 -8.85 3.56
N GLY A 87 19.87 -9.88 3.70
CA GLY A 87 19.33 -10.28 5.01
C GLY A 87 18.16 -9.40 5.46
N GLY A 88 17.90 -9.33 6.74
CA GLY A 88 16.85 -8.48 7.31
C GLY A 88 17.32 -7.04 7.49
N ILE A 89 16.84 -6.11 6.66
CA ILE A 89 17.14 -4.68 6.73
C ILE A 89 15.84 -3.92 7.04
N ARG A 90 15.86 -3.07 8.06
CA ARG A 90 14.71 -2.19 8.35
C ARG A 90 14.59 -1.14 7.25
N ALA A 91 13.38 -0.98 6.74
CA ALA A 91 13.10 0.07 5.76
C ALA A 91 13.14 1.44 6.44
N GLU A 92 14.00 2.32 5.97
CA GLU A 92 14.18 3.70 6.44
C GLU A 92 13.64 4.69 5.39
N ALA A 93 13.22 5.86 5.85
CA ALA A 93 12.77 6.93 4.96
C ALA A 93 13.92 7.40 4.05
N ASP A 94 13.58 7.86 2.87
CA ASP A 94 14.51 8.43 1.89
C ASP A 94 15.63 7.48 1.46
N HIS A 95 15.31 6.18 1.42
CA HIS A 95 16.20 5.13 0.96
C HIS A 95 15.59 4.36 -0.22
N VAL A 96 16.45 3.88 -1.09
CA VAL A 96 16.10 3.00 -2.22
C VAL A 96 16.71 1.61 -1.98
N TYR A 97 15.87 0.60 -1.92
CA TYR A 97 16.23 -0.79 -1.71
C TYR A 97 16.08 -1.58 -3.00
N VAL A 98 17.07 -2.37 -3.36
CA VAL A 98 17.07 -3.15 -4.61
C VAL A 98 17.08 -4.64 -4.28
N ILE A 99 16.27 -5.40 -5.02
CA ILE A 99 16.20 -6.87 -4.89
C ILE A 99 17.54 -7.52 -5.28
N PRO A 100 18.08 -8.47 -4.47
CA PRO A 100 19.25 -9.25 -4.83
C PRO A 100 18.91 -10.33 -5.88
N PRO A 101 19.87 -10.73 -6.76
CA PRO A 101 19.58 -11.64 -7.88
C PRO A 101 19.04 -13.03 -7.49
N ARG A 102 19.43 -13.57 -6.37
CA ARG A 102 19.15 -14.98 -5.97
C ARG A 102 17.94 -15.15 -5.08
N PHE A 103 17.34 -14.08 -4.62
CA PHE A 103 16.28 -14.10 -3.62
C PHE A 103 15.03 -13.41 -4.13
N ASN A 104 13.94 -13.66 -3.45
CA ASN A 104 12.76 -12.79 -3.51
C ASN A 104 12.82 -11.77 -2.37
N LEU A 105 11.89 -10.81 -2.36
CA LEU A 105 11.72 -9.90 -1.24
C LEU A 105 10.39 -10.16 -0.53
N GLY A 106 10.38 -9.95 0.78
CA GLY A 106 9.21 -9.84 1.63
C GLY A 106 9.40 -8.70 2.61
N ILE A 107 8.35 -8.34 3.32
CA ILE A 107 8.40 -7.37 4.42
C ILE A 107 7.60 -7.90 5.60
N SER A 108 8.15 -7.75 6.81
CA SER A 108 7.48 -8.07 8.08
C SER A 108 8.02 -7.17 9.19
N ASP A 109 7.14 -6.57 9.98
CA ASP A 109 7.46 -5.62 11.06
C ASP A 109 8.40 -4.47 10.62
N GLY A 110 8.25 -4.03 9.37
CA GLY A 110 9.06 -2.99 8.75
C GLY A 110 10.46 -3.43 8.32
N VAL A 111 10.75 -4.72 8.38
CA VAL A 111 12.02 -5.33 7.98
C VAL A 111 11.86 -5.99 6.61
N LEU A 112 12.72 -5.62 5.67
CA LEU A 112 12.82 -6.26 4.35
C LEU A 112 13.56 -7.60 4.50
N LEU A 113 12.92 -8.67 4.05
CA LEU A 113 13.41 -10.04 4.15
C LEU A 113 13.77 -10.57 2.76
N THR A 114 14.73 -11.48 2.70
CA THR A 114 15.18 -12.14 1.47
C THR A 114 14.88 -13.63 1.48
N PRO A 115 13.62 -14.07 1.33
CA PRO A 115 13.29 -15.47 1.22
C PRO A 115 13.89 -16.06 -0.07
N PRO A 116 14.30 -17.36 -0.06
CA PRO A 116 14.81 -18.03 -1.24
C PRO A 116 13.75 -18.07 -2.34
N ARG A 117 14.19 -18.12 -3.59
CA ARG A 117 13.29 -18.34 -4.72
C ARG A 117 12.69 -19.75 -4.64
N PRO A 118 11.43 -19.93 -5.07
CA PRO A 118 10.82 -21.26 -5.11
C PRO A 118 11.57 -22.17 -6.09
N GLU A 119 11.84 -23.41 -5.68
CA GLU A 119 12.54 -24.40 -6.51
C GLU A 119 11.72 -24.83 -7.74
N ARG A 120 10.40 -24.76 -7.66
CA ARG A 120 9.45 -25.16 -8.71
C ARG A 120 8.41 -24.08 -8.93
N GLY A 121 7.95 -23.96 -10.17
CA GLY A 121 6.92 -23.00 -10.56
C GLY A 121 7.52 -21.71 -11.15
N ARG A 122 6.60 -20.82 -11.58
CA ARG A 122 6.97 -19.53 -12.15
C ARG A 122 7.31 -18.56 -11.00
N ASN A 123 8.52 -18.03 -10.99
CA ASN A 123 8.88 -16.99 -10.04
C ASN A 123 8.24 -15.67 -10.41
N MET A 124 7.43 -15.12 -9.50
CA MET A 124 6.70 -13.86 -9.66
C MET A 124 7.06 -12.92 -8.49
N PRO A 125 8.31 -12.39 -8.46
CA PRO A 125 8.83 -11.66 -7.30
C PRO A 125 8.07 -10.36 -7.04
N ILE A 126 7.55 -9.70 -8.08
CA ILE A 126 6.79 -8.45 -7.94
C ILE A 126 5.46 -8.72 -7.25
N ASN A 127 4.69 -9.72 -7.71
CA ASN A 127 3.46 -10.14 -7.05
C ASN A 127 3.70 -10.53 -5.59
N GLY A 128 4.75 -11.30 -5.32
CA GLY A 128 5.09 -11.77 -3.97
C GLY A 128 5.35 -10.61 -3.01
N PHE A 129 6.17 -9.66 -3.41
CA PHE A 129 6.49 -8.51 -2.57
C PHE A 129 5.29 -7.58 -2.37
N LEU A 130 4.56 -7.26 -3.44
CA LEU A 130 3.36 -6.41 -3.36
C LEU A 130 2.29 -7.02 -2.45
N ALA A 131 2.08 -8.34 -2.49
CA ALA A 131 1.15 -9.03 -1.59
C ALA A 131 1.62 -8.98 -0.13
N SER A 132 2.92 -9.19 0.12
CA SER A 132 3.53 -9.04 1.45
C SER A 132 3.37 -7.62 1.99
N LEU A 133 3.62 -6.60 1.15
CA LEU A 133 3.46 -5.19 1.50
C LEU A 133 2.00 -4.84 1.79
N ALA A 134 1.06 -5.36 0.99
CA ALA A 134 -0.38 -5.18 1.21
C ALA A 134 -0.82 -5.72 2.58
N SER A 135 -0.36 -6.92 2.92
CA SER A 135 -0.65 -7.56 4.22
C SER A 135 -0.06 -6.78 5.39
N GLU A 136 1.18 -6.30 5.25
CA GLU A 136 1.92 -5.59 6.30
C GLU A 136 1.42 -4.17 6.54
N ARG A 137 1.15 -3.41 5.47
CA ARG A 137 0.91 -1.96 5.52
C ARG A 137 -0.54 -1.56 5.27
N GLY A 138 -1.37 -2.46 4.75
CA GLY A 138 -2.77 -2.19 4.47
C GLY A 138 -2.94 -0.95 3.58
N SER A 139 -3.72 0.01 4.01
CA SER A 139 -3.99 1.25 3.27
C SER A 139 -2.78 2.18 3.11
N ARG A 140 -1.67 1.93 3.79
CA ARG A 140 -0.39 2.66 3.63
C ARG A 140 0.54 2.04 2.60
N ALA A 141 0.16 0.92 1.99
CA ALA A 141 0.92 0.28 0.92
C ALA A 141 0.77 1.05 -0.39
N ILE A 142 1.88 1.24 -1.10
CA ILE A 142 1.88 1.82 -2.44
C ILE A 142 2.58 0.84 -3.39
N GLY A 143 1.88 0.49 -4.49
CA GLY A 143 2.40 -0.40 -5.52
C GLY A 143 2.53 0.30 -6.86
N VAL A 144 3.65 0.10 -7.53
CA VAL A 144 3.95 0.65 -8.86
C VAL A 144 4.38 -0.48 -9.78
N VAL A 145 3.82 -0.56 -10.98
CA VAL A 145 4.26 -1.46 -12.06
C VAL A 145 4.72 -0.63 -13.25
N LEU A 146 5.98 -0.82 -13.62
CA LEU A 146 6.62 -0.16 -14.74
C LEU A 146 6.81 -1.14 -15.91
N SER A 147 7.56 -0.70 -16.93
CA SER A 147 7.90 -1.47 -18.12
C SER A 147 8.34 -2.91 -17.81
N GLY A 148 7.79 -3.86 -18.54
CA GLY A 148 8.13 -5.27 -18.40
C GLY A 148 7.32 -6.20 -19.30
N THR A 149 7.78 -7.44 -19.42
CA THR A 149 7.12 -8.51 -20.17
C THR A 149 6.33 -9.43 -19.25
N GLY A 150 5.18 -9.91 -19.71
CA GLY A 150 4.29 -10.81 -18.96
C GLY A 150 3.27 -10.07 -18.12
N SER A 151 2.94 -10.59 -16.92
CA SER A 151 1.86 -10.10 -16.06
C SER A 151 2.24 -10.04 -14.57
N ASP A 152 3.54 -10.13 -14.25
CA ASP A 152 3.99 -10.02 -12.85
C ASP A 152 3.73 -8.60 -12.34
N GLY A 153 3.23 -8.50 -11.11
CA GLY A 153 2.77 -7.25 -10.50
C GLY A 153 1.25 -7.06 -10.55
N THR A 154 0.53 -7.65 -11.52
CA THR A 154 -0.93 -7.47 -11.65
C THR A 154 -1.69 -7.97 -10.42
N LEU A 155 -1.45 -9.22 -9.98
CA LEU A 155 -2.07 -9.77 -8.77
C LEU A 155 -1.57 -9.08 -7.50
N GLY A 156 -0.32 -8.64 -7.50
CA GLY A 156 0.24 -7.85 -6.40
C GLY A 156 -0.45 -6.49 -6.26
N LEU A 157 -0.68 -5.76 -7.36
CA LEU A 157 -1.44 -4.51 -7.34
C LEU A 157 -2.89 -4.74 -6.92
N GLN A 158 -3.50 -5.86 -7.32
CA GLN A 158 -4.83 -6.24 -6.83
C GLN A 158 -4.83 -6.37 -5.31
N SER A 159 -3.82 -7.01 -4.72
CA SER A 159 -3.66 -7.13 -3.26
C SER A 159 -3.49 -5.76 -2.59
N ILE A 160 -2.67 -4.86 -3.17
CA ILE A 160 -2.49 -3.48 -2.68
C ILE A 160 -3.84 -2.73 -2.70
N LYS A 161 -4.55 -2.77 -3.83
CA LYS A 161 -5.85 -2.11 -4.00
C LYS A 161 -6.88 -2.66 -3.03
N ALA A 162 -6.94 -3.98 -2.89
CA ALA A 162 -7.79 -4.69 -1.94
C ALA A 162 -7.50 -4.29 -0.49
N ALA A 163 -6.24 -4.11 -0.11
CA ALA A 163 -5.84 -3.61 1.21
C ALA A 163 -6.11 -2.10 1.43
N GLY A 164 -6.66 -1.42 0.42
CA GLY A 164 -6.92 0.02 0.44
C GLY A 164 -5.68 0.88 0.18
N GLY A 165 -4.60 0.30 -0.32
CA GLY A 165 -3.39 0.97 -0.76
C GLY A 165 -3.54 1.68 -2.11
N VAL A 166 -2.53 2.38 -2.59
CA VAL A 166 -2.52 3.13 -3.85
C VAL A 166 -1.74 2.37 -4.92
N THR A 167 -2.26 2.35 -6.14
CA THR A 167 -1.66 1.61 -7.24
C THR A 167 -1.37 2.51 -8.43
N PHE A 168 -0.17 2.38 -8.97
CA PHE A 168 0.31 3.10 -10.14
C PHE A 168 0.76 2.12 -11.21
N VAL A 169 0.51 2.47 -12.45
CA VAL A 169 0.98 1.72 -13.61
C VAL A 169 1.57 2.70 -14.62
N GLN A 170 2.71 2.36 -15.18
CA GLN A 170 3.28 3.13 -16.29
C GLN A 170 2.33 3.09 -17.49
N ASP A 171 2.13 4.21 -18.17
CA ASP A 171 1.35 4.22 -19.39
C ASP A 171 2.04 3.40 -20.51
N GLU A 172 1.22 2.89 -21.44
CA GLU A 172 1.69 2.04 -22.53
C GLU A 172 2.59 2.80 -23.53
N GLU A 173 2.39 4.12 -23.67
CA GLU A 173 3.10 4.95 -24.63
C GLU A 173 4.57 5.14 -24.24
N THR A 174 4.87 5.29 -22.95
CA THR A 174 6.23 5.46 -22.45
C THR A 174 6.90 4.14 -22.06
N ALA A 175 6.13 3.04 -21.94
CA ALA A 175 6.69 1.75 -21.60
C ALA A 175 7.41 1.10 -22.79
N LYS A 176 8.72 0.88 -22.67
CA LYS A 176 9.51 0.18 -23.72
C LYS A 176 8.99 -1.25 -23.98
N PHE A 177 8.47 -1.90 -22.93
CA PHE A 177 7.77 -3.18 -22.97
C PHE A 177 6.48 -3.03 -22.16
N ASP A 178 5.36 -3.02 -22.84
CA ASP A 178 4.07 -2.63 -22.30
C ASP A 178 3.23 -3.79 -21.71
N SER A 179 3.69 -5.05 -21.83
CA SER A 179 2.87 -6.21 -21.46
C SER A 179 2.48 -6.24 -19.98
N MET A 180 3.39 -5.89 -19.06
CA MET A 180 3.10 -5.79 -17.63
C MET A 180 2.16 -4.63 -17.32
N PRO A 181 2.40 -3.38 -17.79
CA PRO A 181 1.45 -2.29 -17.68
C PRO A 181 0.07 -2.63 -18.24
N ARG A 182 0.00 -3.12 -19.46
CA ARG A 182 -1.26 -3.49 -20.13
C ARG A 182 -2.05 -4.55 -19.34
N SER A 183 -1.36 -5.55 -18.78
CA SER A 183 -2.00 -6.58 -17.95
C SER A 183 -2.64 -5.97 -16.71
N ALA A 184 -1.96 -5.03 -16.05
CA ALA A 184 -2.48 -4.37 -14.85
C ALA A 184 -3.64 -3.40 -15.18
N ILE A 185 -3.56 -2.67 -16.31
CA ILE A 185 -4.63 -1.78 -16.78
C ILE A 185 -5.87 -2.60 -17.16
N ALA A 186 -5.70 -3.69 -17.92
CA ALA A 186 -6.80 -4.57 -18.32
C ALA A 186 -7.49 -5.24 -17.13
N ALA A 187 -6.78 -5.51 -16.04
CA ALA A 187 -7.33 -6.03 -14.80
C ALA A 187 -8.02 -4.95 -13.93
N ALA A 188 -8.07 -3.69 -14.36
CA ALA A 188 -8.64 -2.54 -13.64
C ALA A 188 -8.07 -2.35 -12.22
N VAL A 189 -6.80 -2.73 -12.03
CA VAL A 189 -6.13 -2.63 -10.71
C VAL A 189 -5.35 -1.34 -10.54
N ALA A 190 -5.16 -0.52 -11.58
CA ALA A 190 -4.49 0.76 -11.55
C ALA A 190 -5.42 1.87 -11.01
N ASP A 191 -4.97 2.63 -10.03
CA ASP A 191 -5.62 3.90 -9.64
C ASP A 191 -5.11 5.04 -10.55
N PHE A 192 -3.85 4.96 -11.00
CA PHE A 192 -3.22 5.92 -11.91
C PHE A 192 -2.44 5.20 -13.01
N VAL A 193 -2.59 5.73 -14.21
CA VAL A 193 -1.80 5.33 -15.38
C VAL A 193 -1.06 6.57 -15.86
N LEU A 194 0.26 6.60 -15.66
CA LEU A 194 1.11 7.79 -15.86
C LEU A 194 2.51 7.38 -16.36
N PRO A 195 3.25 8.26 -17.04
CA PRO A 195 4.67 8.05 -17.29
C PRO A 195 5.48 8.02 -15.97
N PRO A 196 6.68 7.43 -15.91
CA PRO A 196 7.48 7.30 -14.69
C PRO A 196 7.71 8.63 -13.96
N ALA A 197 7.98 9.70 -14.69
CA ALA A 197 8.09 11.05 -14.16
C ALA A 197 6.78 11.57 -13.54
N GLY A 198 5.64 11.20 -14.12
CA GLY A 198 4.29 11.52 -13.61
C GLY A 198 4.00 10.78 -12.29
N ILE A 199 4.36 9.49 -12.24
CA ILE A 199 4.25 8.67 -11.03
C ILE A 199 5.07 9.29 -9.90
N ALA A 200 6.33 9.66 -10.14
CA ALA A 200 7.19 10.29 -9.16
C ALA A 200 6.56 11.57 -8.59
N ARG A 201 6.06 12.48 -9.46
CA ARG A 201 5.40 13.72 -9.03
C ARG A 201 4.16 13.45 -8.18
N GLN A 202 3.35 12.46 -8.56
CA GLN A 202 2.13 12.12 -7.83
C GLN A 202 2.45 11.53 -6.45
N LEU A 203 3.51 10.73 -6.34
CA LEU A 203 4.00 10.21 -5.04
C LEU A 203 4.45 11.33 -4.12
N VAL A 204 5.16 12.34 -4.64
CA VAL A 204 5.55 13.54 -3.86
C VAL A 204 4.33 14.31 -3.36
N ALA A 205 3.30 14.46 -4.20
CA ALA A 205 2.05 15.10 -3.78
C ALA A 205 1.36 14.31 -2.65
N ILE A 206 1.30 12.98 -2.76
CA ILE A 206 0.76 12.11 -1.71
C ILE A 206 1.58 12.21 -0.42
N ALA A 207 2.92 12.22 -0.51
CA ALA A 207 3.80 12.35 0.65
C ALA A 207 3.51 13.63 1.43
N ARG A 208 3.45 14.78 0.73
CA ARG A 208 3.17 16.09 1.31
C ARG A 208 1.79 16.15 1.95
N ALA A 209 0.77 15.64 1.27
CA ALA A 209 -0.60 15.59 1.79
C ALA A 209 -0.73 14.69 3.03
N THR A 210 0.09 13.64 3.13
CA THR A 210 0.08 12.72 4.27
C THR A 210 0.83 13.29 5.48
N GLN A 211 1.81 14.16 5.26
CA GLN A 211 2.58 14.85 6.31
C GLN A 211 1.85 16.07 6.88
N ALA A 212 0.94 16.69 6.13
CA ALA A 212 0.14 17.78 6.63
C ALA A 212 -0.83 17.26 7.72
N PRO A 213 -0.79 17.79 8.96
CA PRO A 213 -1.77 17.46 9.97
C PRO A 213 -3.11 18.07 9.54
N ILE A 214 -3.98 17.26 8.91
CA ILE A 214 -5.39 17.63 8.93
C ILE A 214 -5.86 17.20 10.32
N GLU A 215 -5.98 18.16 11.21
CA GLU A 215 -6.58 17.96 12.52
C GLU A 215 -8.04 17.56 12.32
N PHE A 216 -8.32 16.27 12.43
CA PHE A 216 -9.65 15.85 12.79
C PHE A 216 -9.69 15.97 14.31
N GLU A 217 -10.41 16.94 14.81
CA GLU A 217 -10.72 17.00 16.23
C GLU A 217 -11.29 15.61 16.62
N GLU A 218 -10.56 14.91 17.48
CA GLU A 218 -11.07 13.72 18.17
C GLU A 218 -12.19 14.22 19.08
N GLY A 219 -13.44 14.06 18.63
CA GLY A 219 -14.60 14.49 19.43
C GLY A 219 -15.81 14.97 18.64
N ILE A 220 -15.89 14.72 17.32
CA ILE A 220 -17.09 15.08 16.56
C ILE A 220 -18.17 14.00 16.77
N ASP A 221 -18.73 14.00 18.00
CA ASP A 221 -20.06 13.46 18.30
C ASP A 221 -21.15 14.58 18.18
N ALA A 222 -20.99 15.51 17.26
CA ALA A 222 -22.02 16.53 17.03
C ALA A 222 -22.65 16.35 15.64
N PRO A 223 -23.95 16.06 15.55
CA PRO A 223 -24.68 16.09 14.29
C PRO A 223 -24.92 17.54 13.89
N GLY A 224 -24.25 18.01 12.85
CA GLY A 224 -24.57 19.28 12.21
C GLY A 224 -23.33 20.14 11.92
N ASP A 225 -23.14 20.48 10.68
CA ASP A 225 -22.26 21.53 10.12
C ASP A 225 -20.74 21.28 10.01
N SER A 226 -20.23 20.10 10.21
CA SER A 226 -18.85 19.81 9.82
C SER A 226 -18.74 19.56 8.31
N ASN A 227 -17.64 19.99 7.68
CA ASN A 227 -17.36 19.72 6.26
C ASN A 227 -17.42 18.21 5.95
N LEU A 228 -17.10 17.37 6.93
CA LEU A 228 -17.18 15.91 6.84
C LEU A 228 -18.64 15.44 6.74
N ALA A 229 -19.55 15.98 7.55
CA ALA A 229 -20.98 15.67 7.49
C ALA A 229 -21.59 16.11 6.15
N LYS A 230 -21.11 17.23 5.60
CA LYS A 230 -21.48 17.70 4.26
C LYS A 230 -21.06 16.68 3.20
N ILE A 231 -19.82 16.19 3.24
CA ILE A 231 -19.30 15.18 2.32
C ILE A 231 -20.14 13.89 2.40
N PHE A 232 -20.46 13.39 3.59
CA PHE A 232 -21.31 12.18 3.73
C PHE A 232 -22.71 12.37 3.16
N ARG A 233 -23.30 13.55 3.36
CA ARG A 233 -24.60 13.89 2.77
C ARG A 233 -24.54 13.92 1.24
N LEU A 234 -23.48 14.48 0.65
CA LEU A 234 -23.28 14.51 -0.79
C LEU A 234 -23.11 13.10 -1.36
N VAL A 235 -22.29 12.26 -0.73
CA VAL A 235 -22.13 10.86 -1.13
C VAL A 235 -23.45 10.10 -1.03
N ARG A 236 -24.19 10.27 0.08
CA ARG A 236 -25.51 9.65 0.24
C ARG A 236 -26.51 10.08 -0.86
N ASN A 237 -26.52 11.36 -1.20
CA ASN A 237 -27.41 11.88 -2.26
C ASN A 237 -27.04 11.32 -3.65
N ALA A 238 -25.75 11.13 -3.91
CA ALA A 238 -25.26 10.62 -5.19
C ALA A 238 -25.44 9.10 -5.34
N THR A 239 -25.23 8.34 -4.26
CA THR A 239 -25.08 6.87 -4.29
C THR A 239 -26.18 6.11 -3.55
N GLY A 240 -26.94 6.79 -2.67
CA GLY A 240 -27.92 6.15 -1.78
C GLY A 240 -27.31 5.51 -0.54
N VAL A 241 -25.98 5.48 -0.39
CA VAL A 241 -25.29 4.82 0.74
C VAL A 241 -25.11 5.79 1.90
N ASP A 242 -25.55 5.38 3.09
CA ASP A 242 -25.42 6.14 4.33
C ASP A 242 -24.21 5.69 5.15
N PHE A 243 -23.22 6.55 5.29
CA PHE A 243 -22.00 6.29 6.04
C PHE A 243 -22.05 6.79 7.49
N THR A 244 -23.18 7.31 7.98
CA THR A 244 -23.31 7.90 9.31
C THR A 244 -22.90 6.95 10.44
N HIS A 245 -23.14 5.64 10.26
CA HIS A 245 -22.84 4.61 11.26
C HIS A 245 -21.50 3.89 11.02
N TYR A 246 -20.73 4.32 10.02
CA TYR A 246 -19.41 3.75 9.76
C TYR A 246 -18.36 4.35 10.72
N LYS A 247 -17.29 3.58 10.96
CA LYS A 247 -16.16 4.04 11.78
C LYS A 247 -15.51 5.28 11.16
N GLN A 248 -15.73 6.44 11.75
CA GLN A 248 -15.34 7.75 11.20
C GLN A 248 -13.85 7.85 10.85
N GLY A 249 -12.95 7.33 11.72
CA GLY A 249 -11.51 7.34 11.43
C GLY A 249 -11.11 6.54 10.18
N THR A 250 -11.89 5.52 9.79
CA THR A 250 -11.67 4.78 8.54
C THR A 250 -12.11 5.59 7.33
N LEU A 251 -13.27 6.23 7.40
CA LEU A 251 -13.80 7.08 6.36
C LEU A 251 -12.92 8.32 6.15
N ALA A 252 -12.52 8.97 7.23
CA ALA A 252 -11.63 10.12 7.19
C ALA A 252 -10.32 9.85 6.43
N ARG A 253 -9.67 8.69 6.68
CA ARG A 253 -8.48 8.29 5.92
C ARG A 253 -8.75 8.10 4.43
N ARG A 254 -9.91 7.57 4.06
CA ARG A 254 -10.29 7.35 2.65
C ARG A 254 -10.62 8.67 1.95
N ILE A 255 -11.28 9.59 2.65
CA ILE A 255 -11.52 10.95 2.15
C ILE A 255 -10.18 11.66 1.94
N LYS A 256 -9.27 11.67 2.93
CA LYS A 256 -7.92 12.25 2.80
C LYS A 256 -7.18 11.68 1.59
N ARG A 257 -7.25 10.37 1.42
CA ARG A 257 -6.66 9.72 0.26
C ARG A 257 -7.24 10.25 -1.04
N ARG A 258 -8.57 10.35 -1.17
CA ARG A 258 -9.22 10.88 -2.38
C ARG A 258 -8.85 12.34 -2.62
N MET A 259 -8.82 13.16 -1.57
CA MET A 259 -8.34 14.53 -1.64
C MET A 259 -6.92 14.61 -2.19
N ALA A 260 -5.99 13.81 -1.64
CA ALA A 260 -4.61 13.75 -2.12
C ALA A 260 -4.51 13.30 -3.59
N LEU A 261 -5.32 12.31 -3.99
CA LEU A 261 -5.40 11.82 -5.37
C LEU A 261 -5.90 12.90 -6.35
N ARG A 262 -6.76 13.80 -5.88
CA ARG A 262 -7.37 14.88 -6.67
C ARG A 262 -6.64 16.22 -6.51
N GLY A 263 -5.62 16.30 -5.64
CA GLY A 263 -4.85 17.53 -5.39
C GLY A 263 -5.58 18.57 -4.55
N PHE A 264 -6.56 18.18 -3.73
CA PHE A 264 -7.24 19.07 -2.80
C PHE A 264 -6.53 19.11 -1.46
N GLU A 265 -6.33 20.30 -0.91
CA GLU A 265 -5.69 20.52 0.39
C GLU A 265 -6.70 20.68 1.53
N SER A 266 -7.95 21.05 1.22
CA SER A 266 -9.00 21.28 2.22
C SER A 266 -10.26 20.44 1.96
N LEU A 267 -10.94 20.03 3.06
CA LEU A 267 -12.23 19.32 3.01
C LEU A 267 -13.32 20.19 2.35
N GLU A 268 -13.22 21.49 2.49
CA GLU A 268 -14.19 22.42 1.90
C GLU A 268 -14.08 22.46 0.37
N GLU A 269 -12.87 22.52 -0.16
CA GLU A 269 -12.63 22.48 -1.62
C GLU A 269 -13.07 21.14 -2.20
N TYR A 270 -12.71 20.04 -1.54
CA TYR A 270 -13.13 18.72 -1.96
C TYR A 270 -14.66 18.55 -1.89
N GLY A 271 -15.30 19.09 -0.85
CA GLY A 271 -16.76 19.11 -0.76
C GLY A 271 -17.42 19.87 -1.91
N ARG A 272 -16.84 21.00 -2.35
CA ARG A 272 -17.32 21.75 -3.53
C ARG A 272 -17.15 20.98 -4.84
N ASP A 273 -16.04 20.23 -5.01
CA ASP A 273 -15.85 19.33 -6.16
C ASP A 273 -16.92 18.23 -6.18
N LEU A 274 -17.20 17.60 -5.05
CA LEU A 274 -18.22 16.55 -4.92
C LEU A 274 -19.65 17.04 -5.26
N GLU A 275 -19.95 18.32 -5.05
CA GLU A 275 -21.25 18.90 -5.43
C GLU A 275 -21.46 18.89 -6.95
N GLN A 276 -20.38 19.03 -7.71
CA GLN A 276 -20.40 19.17 -9.16
C GLN A 276 -19.98 17.87 -9.88
N ASN A 277 -19.34 16.96 -9.16
CA ASN A 277 -18.72 15.76 -9.73
C ASN A 277 -19.31 14.48 -9.11
N ARG A 278 -20.41 14.00 -9.72
CA ARG A 278 -21.09 12.78 -9.28
C ARG A 278 -20.22 11.52 -9.44
N GLU A 279 -19.32 11.50 -10.41
CA GLU A 279 -18.40 10.39 -10.63
C GLU A 279 -17.40 10.27 -9.46
N GLU A 280 -16.92 11.41 -8.94
CA GLU A 280 -16.06 11.43 -7.77
C GLU A 280 -16.80 10.97 -6.51
N ALA A 281 -18.06 11.35 -6.33
CA ALA A 281 -18.88 10.87 -5.22
C ALA A 281 -19.08 9.34 -5.26
N ASN A 282 -19.29 8.76 -6.45
CA ASN A 282 -19.34 7.31 -6.64
C ASN A 282 -17.98 6.66 -6.33
N ALA A 283 -16.88 7.21 -6.84
CA ALA A 283 -15.55 6.70 -6.60
C ALA A 283 -15.16 6.77 -5.11
N LEU A 284 -15.55 7.83 -4.40
CA LEU A 284 -15.38 7.92 -2.95
C LEU A 284 -16.20 6.84 -2.24
N CYS A 285 -17.46 6.64 -2.63
CA CYS A 285 -18.33 5.61 -2.08
C CYS A 285 -17.71 4.22 -2.24
N GLU A 286 -17.29 3.85 -3.44
CA GLU A 286 -16.60 2.59 -3.72
C GLU A 286 -15.33 2.41 -2.89
N ASN A 287 -14.54 3.49 -2.75
CA ASN A 287 -13.35 3.49 -1.90
C ASN A 287 -13.69 3.33 -0.41
N CYS A 288 -14.87 3.71 0.05
CA CYS A 288 -15.30 3.56 1.43
C CYS A 288 -15.70 2.12 1.77
N PHE A 289 -16.08 1.31 0.79
CA PHE A 289 -16.32 -0.10 1.01
C PHE A 289 -14.99 -0.85 1.20
N ILE A 290 -14.92 -1.67 2.24
CA ILE A 290 -13.81 -2.58 2.46
C ILE A 290 -14.13 -3.84 1.65
N THR A 291 -13.51 -3.96 0.47
CA THR A 291 -13.62 -5.15 -0.38
C THR A 291 -12.54 -6.19 -0.07
N VAL A 292 -11.75 -5.96 1.00
CA VAL A 292 -10.66 -6.85 1.38
C VAL A 292 -11.17 -7.93 2.29
N THR A 293 -11.11 -9.15 1.79
CA THR A 293 -11.22 -10.35 2.60
C THR A 293 -10.10 -11.30 2.22
N SER A 294 -9.82 -12.29 3.06
CA SER A 294 -8.86 -13.35 2.78
C SER A 294 -9.31 -14.61 3.49
N PHE A 295 -8.89 -15.77 2.99
CA PHE A 295 -9.11 -17.03 3.68
C PHE A 295 -8.53 -16.96 5.11
N PHE A 296 -9.33 -17.34 6.10
CA PHE A 296 -8.97 -17.32 7.52
C PHE A 296 -8.52 -15.94 8.05
N ARG A 297 -9.14 -14.86 7.59
CA ARG A 297 -8.82 -13.49 8.03
C ARG A 297 -8.81 -13.34 9.56
N GLU A 298 -9.69 -14.06 10.26
CA GLU A 298 -9.76 -14.14 11.72
C GLU A 298 -9.68 -15.60 12.18
N PRO A 299 -8.48 -16.22 12.21
CA PRO A 299 -8.33 -17.66 12.48
C PRO A 299 -8.98 -18.11 13.78
N ARG A 300 -8.92 -17.27 14.83
CA ARG A 300 -9.51 -17.58 16.14
C ARG A 300 -11.02 -17.71 16.06
N LEU A 301 -11.69 -16.91 15.24
CA LEU A 301 -13.14 -16.98 15.03
C LEU A 301 -13.54 -18.32 14.42
N PHE A 302 -12.80 -18.79 13.40
CA PHE A 302 -13.04 -20.09 12.79
C PHE A 302 -12.80 -21.25 13.74
N GLU A 303 -11.80 -21.15 14.61
CA GLU A 303 -11.59 -22.16 15.67
C GLU A 303 -12.74 -22.20 16.69
N GLU A 304 -13.30 -21.04 17.06
CA GLU A 304 -14.50 -20.98 17.91
C GLU A 304 -15.73 -21.55 17.20
N LEU A 305 -15.95 -21.24 15.92
CA LEU A 305 -17.02 -21.81 15.12
C LEU A 305 -16.94 -23.35 15.09
N LYS A 306 -15.75 -23.92 14.88
CA LYS A 306 -15.52 -25.38 14.92
C LYS A 306 -15.83 -26.01 16.27
N LYS A 307 -15.49 -25.33 17.37
CA LYS A 307 -15.66 -25.87 18.73
C LYS A 307 -17.08 -25.75 19.26
N THR A 308 -17.78 -24.67 18.92
CA THR A 308 -19.04 -24.33 19.57
C THR A 308 -20.24 -24.36 18.63
N VAL A 309 -20.13 -23.72 17.46
CA VAL A 309 -21.28 -23.50 16.57
C VAL A 309 -21.57 -24.71 15.70
N PHE A 310 -20.56 -25.24 14.99
CA PHE A 310 -20.78 -26.36 14.06
C PHE A 310 -21.27 -27.64 14.75
N PRO A 311 -20.74 -28.06 15.90
CA PRO A 311 -21.30 -29.19 16.63
C PRO A 311 -22.79 -28.98 17.00
N ALA A 312 -23.14 -27.79 17.51
CA ALA A 312 -24.51 -27.47 17.87
C ALA A 312 -25.47 -27.42 16.65
N LEU A 313 -24.97 -27.01 15.47
CA LEU A 313 -25.78 -26.97 14.25
C LEU A 313 -26.10 -28.37 13.71
N VAL A 314 -25.26 -29.37 13.93
CA VAL A 314 -25.44 -30.76 13.46
C VAL A 314 -26.01 -31.68 14.53
N GLU A 315 -26.04 -31.25 15.78
CA GLU A 315 -26.62 -32.00 16.88
C GLU A 315 -28.13 -32.21 16.65
N ASN A 316 -28.58 -33.44 16.78
CA ASN A 316 -29.99 -33.84 16.60
C ASN A 316 -30.55 -33.63 15.17
N ARG A 317 -29.71 -33.56 14.13
CA ARG A 317 -30.12 -33.51 12.73
C ARG A 317 -29.84 -34.83 12.00
N ALA A 318 -30.70 -35.17 11.06
CA ALA A 318 -30.46 -36.28 10.15
C ALA A 318 -29.42 -35.90 9.10
N PRO A 319 -28.69 -36.88 8.49
CA PRO A 319 -27.71 -36.61 7.45
C PRO A 319 -28.29 -35.86 6.21
N GLU A 320 -29.57 -36.02 5.96
CA GLU A 320 -30.30 -35.43 4.84
C GLU A 320 -30.77 -33.98 5.12
N ASP A 321 -30.68 -33.53 6.36
CA ASP A 321 -31.17 -32.21 6.74
C ASP A 321 -30.26 -31.11 6.16
N THR A 322 -30.85 -30.17 5.44
CA THR A 322 -30.13 -29.04 4.87
C THR A 322 -29.86 -27.96 5.91
N ILE A 323 -28.62 -27.56 6.06
CA ILE A 323 -28.21 -26.39 6.85
C ILE A 323 -28.10 -25.19 5.91
N ARG A 324 -28.79 -24.09 6.24
CA ARG A 324 -28.71 -22.82 5.51
C ARG A 324 -27.96 -21.82 6.34
N ILE A 325 -26.87 -21.28 5.78
CA ILE A 325 -26.03 -20.28 6.41
C ILE A 325 -26.09 -19.00 5.57
N TRP A 326 -26.39 -17.87 6.19
CA TRP A 326 -26.35 -16.57 5.57
C TRP A 326 -25.11 -15.83 6.06
N VAL A 327 -24.25 -15.41 5.12
CA VAL A 327 -22.98 -14.72 5.40
C VAL A 327 -23.07 -13.32 4.82
N PRO A 328 -23.54 -12.31 5.60
CA PRO A 328 -23.60 -10.94 5.11
C PRO A 328 -22.21 -10.32 5.07
N GLY A 329 -21.95 -9.50 4.03
CA GLY A 329 -20.70 -8.74 3.92
C GLY A 329 -19.45 -9.57 3.59
N CYS A 330 -19.61 -10.75 3.01
CA CYS A 330 -18.52 -11.68 2.70
C CYS A 330 -17.60 -11.23 1.53
N ALA A 331 -17.74 -10.01 1.03
CA ALA A 331 -16.94 -9.42 -0.04
C ALA A 331 -16.80 -10.35 -1.27
N SER A 332 -15.60 -10.91 -1.54
CA SER A 332 -15.33 -11.85 -2.65
C SER A 332 -15.73 -13.30 -2.36
N GLY A 333 -16.24 -13.60 -1.16
CA GLY A 333 -16.86 -14.86 -0.82
C GLY A 333 -15.97 -15.88 -0.12
N GLU A 334 -14.74 -15.52 0.29
CA GLU A 334 -13.79 -16.42 0.97
C GLU A 334 -14.35 -17.02 2.24
N GLU A 335 -15.07 -16.22 3.03
CA GLU A 335 -15.72 -16.69 4.27
C GLU A 335 -16.84 -17.70 3.96
N ALA A 336 -17.67 -17.41 2.96
CA ALA A 336 -18.71 -18.33 2.51
C ALA A 336 -18.10 -19.62 1.96
N CYS A 337 -17.00 -19.53 1.21
CA CYS A 337 -16.26 -20.68 0.71
C CYS A 337 -15.70 -21.54 1.86
N LEU A 338 -15.09 -20.93 2.87
CA LEU A 338 -14.57 -21.65 4.05
C LEU A 338 -15.67 -22.36 4.83
N LEU A 339 -16.85 -21.74 4.99
CA LEU A 339 -17.98 -22.35 5.67
C LEU A 339 -18.53 -23.54 4.88
N TYR A 340 -18.60 -23.42 3.54
CA TYR A 340 -19.08 -24.50 2.67
C TYR A 340 -18.12 -25.68 2.59
N THR A 341 -16.81 -25.43 2.61
CA THR A 341 -15.76 -26.47 2.48
C THR A 341 -15.22 -26.97 3.83
N SER A 342 -15.69 -26.44 4.96
CA SER A 342 -15.31 -26.95 6.27
C SER A 342 -15.74 -28.42 6.40
N PRO A 343 -14.83 -29.33 6.82
CA PRO A 343 -15.16 -30.73 6.98
C PRO A 343 -16.30 -30.85 8.01
N SER A 344 -17.26 -31.69 7.70
CA SER A 344 -18.33 -32.04 8.63
C SER A 344 -17.71 -32.70 9.87
N PRO A 345 -18.20 -32.42 11.09
CA PRO A 345 -17.79 -33.18 12.28
C PRO A 345 -18.06 -34.69 12.17
N ARG A 346 -18.68 -35.13 11.08
CA ARG A 346 -19.00 -36.54 10.79
C ARG A 346 -18.01 -37.18 9.80
N ASP A 347 -17.13 -36.41 9.19
CA ASP A 347 -16.02 -36.87 8.36
C ASP A 347 -14.75 -37.05 9.21
#